data_26da3df1cf3963eb2c9a4cfd038df9a8
#
_entry.id   26da3df1cf3963eb2c9a4cfd038df9a8
#
_cell.length_a   1.000
_cell.length_b   1.000
_cell.length_c   1.000
_cell.angle_alpha   90.00
_cell.angle_beta   90.00
_cell.angle_gamma   90.00
#
_symmetry.space_group_name_H-M   'P 1'
#
loop_
_entity.id
_entity.type
_entity.pdbx_description
1 polymer ?
#
loop_
_entity_poly.entity_id
_entity_poly.type
_entity_poly.pdbx_seq_one_letter_code
_entity_poly.pdbx_strand_id
1 'polypeptide(L)'
;MLRKLLILCCCVSSTVFARSYELPPQDSKIVGRTQFHQIKTGESMADIAKQYDVGFLALMAANQGVDPFLPPVDYVLTIPTQVILPDVKREGVVINLAELRLYYFVPEQNVVHIFPVGIGRIGRDTPEMVTKISQKRPNPTWTPPNSIRKEYLAKGVTLPAVVPAGPDNPLGEYALRLAHGAGDYLIHGTNKDFGIGMRVSAGCIRMSPQDIEWLFGQVDLGEKVTVINAPVKISLEPDRSVYIEAHEPLTRSDGSKTVLGIPQELTWWLQAMDQPEAKARAVILAQNGVPVEIVAPQELESPL
;
A
#
# COMPACT_ATOMS: atom_id res chain seq x y z
N MET A 1 47.42 36.98 10.75
CA MET A 1 45.95 37.09 10.68
C MET A 1 45.37 35.87 10.01
N LEU A 2 44.94 34.85 10.78
CA LEU A 2 44.38 33.59 10.26
C LEU A 2 42.83 33.73 10.22
N ARG A 3 42.26 33.78 9.01
CA ARG A 3 40.82 33.78 8.80
C ARG A 3 40.32 32.35 9.00
N LYS A 4 39.58 32.11 10.12
CA LYS A 4 38.83 30.87 10.35
C LYS A 4 37.62 30.86 9.42
N LEU A 5 37.64 29.96 8.47
CA LEU A 5 36.50 29.65 7.58
C LEU A 5 35.54 28.78 8.37
N LEU A 6 34.40 29.33 8.81
CA LEU A 6 33.32 28.58 9.44
C LEU A 6 32.54 27.88 8.32
N ILE A 7 32.70 26.56 8.18
CA ILE A 7 31.86 25.74 7.29
C ILE A 7 30.56 25.50 8.05
N LEU A 8 29.51 26.19 7.65
CA LEU A 8 28.14 25.95 8.12
C LEU A 8 27.63 24.66 7.45
N CYS A 9 27.70 23.56 8.18
CA CYS A 9 27.11 22.30 7.74
C CYS A 9 25.58 22.40 7.86
N CYS A 10 24.89 22.74 6.78
CA CYS A 10 23.44 22.63 6.70
C CYS A 10 23.07 21.15 6.74
N CYS A 11 22.73 20.65 7.92
CA CYS A 11 21.99 19.40 8.07
C CYS A 11 20.62 19.59 7.40
N VAL A 12 20.49 19.20 6.15
CA VAL A 12 19.19 19.00 5.52
C VAL A 12 18.57 17.80 6.23
N SER A 13 17.71 18.05 7.19
CA SER A 13 16.84 17.03 7.76
C SER A 13 15.93 16.55 6.63
N SER A 14 16.28 15.43 6.02
CA SER A 14 15.41 14.74 5.09
C SER A 14 14.22 14.23 5.89
N THR A 15 13.15 15.03 5.94
CA THR A 15 11.84 14.53 6.36
C THR A 15 11.47 13.43 5.39
N VAL A 16 11.44 12.19 5.88
CA VAL A 16 10.95 11.04 5.12
C VAL A 16 9.45 11.25 4.99
N PHE A 17 9.05 11.92 3.92
CA PHE A 17 7.66 11.99 3.49
C PHE A 17 7.35 10.78 2.61
N ALA A 18 6.06 10.48 2.50
CA ALA A 18 5.46 9.53 1.57
C ALA A 18 6.32 9.29 0.34
N ARG A 19 6.43 8.03 -0.09
CA ARG A 19 7.19 7.73 -1.30
C ARG A 19 6.52 8.36 -2.48
N SER A 20 7.12 9.43 -2.95
CA SER A 20 6.72 10.16 -4.14
C SER A 20 7.51 9.63 -5.32
N TYR A 21 6.80 9.25 -6.36
CA TYR A 21 7.39 8.78 -7.60
C TYR A 21 6.90 9.63 -8.75
N GLU A 22 7.78 9.95 -9.69
CA GLU A 22 7.38 10.50 -10.96
C GLU A 22 6.50 9.49 -11.69
N LEU A 23 5.40 9.95 -12.27
CA LEU A 23 4.54 9.08 -13.07
C LEU A 23 5.29 8.64 -14.32
N PRO A 24 5.35 7.35 -14.62
CA PRO A 24 5.94 6.88 -15.86
C PRO A 24 5.04 7.27 -17.05
N PRO A 25 5.57 7.24 -18.27
CA PRO A 25 4.75 7.36 -19.48
C PRO A 25 3.49 6.51 -19.42
N GLN A 26 2.46 6.86 -20.18
CA GLN A 26 1.16 6.16 -20.08
C GLN A 26 1.21 4.70 -20.48
N ASP A 27 2.18 4.33 -21.29
CA ASP A 27 2.48 2.96 -21.77
C ASP A 27 3.40 2.17 -20.82
N SER A 28 3.81 2.75 -19.69
CA SER A 28 4.51 2.08 -18.60
C SER A 28 3.73 2.18 -17.28
N LYS A 29 3.84 1.15 -16.43
CA LYS A 29 3.20 1.13 -15.11
C LYS A 29 4.20 0.95 -13.96
N ILE A 30 5.49 0.79 -14.23
CA ILE A 30 6.49 0.54 -13.19
C ILE A 30 6.96 1.85 -12.56
N VAL A 31 6.93 1.92 -11.24
CA VAL A 31 7.49 3.02 -10.46
C VAL A 31 8.39 2.50 -9.34
N GLY A 32 9.36 3.31 -8.98
CA GLY A 32 10.33 2.96 -7.95
C GLY A 32 11.36 1.93 -8.40
N ARG A 33 12.08 1.39 -7.43
CA ARG A 33 13.06 0.32 -7.63
C ARG A 33 13.09 -0.57 -6.39
N THR A 34 13.37 -1.84 -6.56
CA THR A 34 13.60 -2.76 -5.45
C THR A 34 14.81 -2.30 -4.65
N GLN A 35 14.68 -2.27 -3.32
CA GLN A 35 15.76 -1.96 -2.40
C GLN A 35 16.10 -3.20 -1.58
N PHE A 36 17.25 -3.16 -0.91
CA PHE A 36 17.73 -4.24 -0.08
C PHE A 36 18.15 -3.68 1.28
N HIS A 37 17.92 -4.47 2.34
CA HIS A 37 18.30 -4.12 3.70
C HIS A 37 19.02 -5.30 4.37
N GLN A 38 20.23 -5.08 4.87
CA GLN A 38 20.94 -6.06 5.70
C GLN A 38 20.50 -5.89 7.15
N ILE A 39 19.95 -6.95 7.72
CA ILE A 39 19.39 -6.96 9.08
C ILE A 39 20.52 -6.78 10.11
N LYS A 40 20.31 -5.85 11.03
CA LYS A 40 21.22 -5.58 12.16
C LYS A 40 20.67 -6.21 13.44
N THR A 41 21.57 -6.40 14.41
CA THR A 41 21.18 -6.90 15.72
C THR A 41 20.11 -6.03 16.37
N GLY A 42 19.00 -6.64 16.78
CA GLY A 42 17.89 -6.00 17.48
C GLY A 42 16.82 -5.39 16.57
N GLU A 43 16.95 -5.46 15.25
CA GLU A 43 15.90 -5.04 14.32
C GLU A 43 14.83 -6.12 14.17
N SER A 44 13.57 -5.72 14.16
CA SER A 44 12.44 -6.55 13.77
C SER A 44 11.96 -6.22 12.35
N MET A 45 11.24 -7.13 11.69
CA MET A 45 10.65 -6.82 10.39
C MET A 45 9.63 -5.68 10.48
N ALA A 46 9.00 -5.47 11.64
CA ALA A 46 8.08 -4.34 11.84
C ALA A 46 8.81 -2.99 11.83
N ASP A 47 10.00 -2.92 12.47
CA ASP A 47 10.82 -1.71 12.47
C ASP A 47 11.36 -1.41 11.07
N ILE A 48 11.80 -2.45 10.36
CA ILE A 48 12.29 -2.32 8.98
C ILE A 48 11.16 -1.89 8.05
N ALA A 49 9.96 -2.47 8.17
CA ALA A 49 8.80 -2.05 7.39
C ALA A 49 8.48 -0.56 7.60
N LYS A 50 8.52 -0.09 8.85
CA LYS A 50 8.32 1.31 9.21
C LYS A 50 9.45 2.22 8.66
N GLN A 51 10.70 1.79 8.76
CA GLN A 51 11.85 2.52 8.23
C GLN A 51 11.75 2.77 6.73
N TYR A 52 11.25 1.78 5.99
CA TYR A 52 11.11 1.86 4.54
C TYR A 52 9.71 2.26 4.09
N ASP A 53 8.82 2.60 4.99
CA ASP A 53 7.43 2.96 4.70
C ASP A 53 6.76 1.95 3.76
N VAL A 54 6.89 0.64 4.08
CA VAL A 54 6.24 -0.47 3.39
C VAL A 54 5.30 -1.20 4.33
N GLY A 55 4.28 -1.85 3.77
CA GLY A 55 3.37 -2.68 4.57
C GLY A 55 4.09 -3.87 5.20
N PHE A 56 3.77 -4.19 6.48
CA PHE A 56 4.37 -5.33 7.17
C PHE A 56 4.17 -6.65 6.41
N LEU A 57 2.93 -6.93 5.95
CA LEU A 57 2.65 -8.14 5.17
C LEU A 57 3.31 -8.12 3.78
N ALA A 58 3.48 -6.95 3.17
CA ALA A 58 4.20 -6.82 1.90
C ALA A 58 5.69 -7.17 2.08
N LEU A 59 6.31 -6.71 3.18
CA LEU A 59 7.70 -7.06 3.49
C LEU A 59 7.84 -8.57 3.75
N MET A 60 6.92 -9.17 4.49
CA MET A 60 6.90 -10.61 4.72
C MET A 60 6.72 -11.42 3.43
N ALA A 61 5.82 -11.00 2.55
CA ALA A 61 5.57 -11.67 1.26
C ALA A 61 6.81 -11.63 0.36
N ALA A 62 7.54 -10.52 0.36
CA ALA A 62 8.79 -10.38 -0.40
C ALA A 62 9.95 -11.20 0.18
N ASN A 63 9.84 -11.70 1.42
CA ASN A 63 10.89 -12.40 2.15
C ASN A 63 10.34 -13.68 2.81
N GLN A 64 9.72 -14.53 2.03
CA GLN A 64 9.12 -15.77 2.52
C GLN A 64 10.15 -16.66 3.21
N GLY A 65 9.76 -17.24 4.34
CA GLY A 65 10.62 -18.11 5.15
C GLY A 65 11.50 -17.40 6.18
N VAL A 66 11.51 -16.06 6.21
CA VAL A 66 12.18 -15.28 7.26
C VAL A 66 11.23 -15.12 8.44
N ASP A 67 11.71 -15.45 9.66
CA ASP A 67 10.94 -15.24 10.89
C ASP A 67 10.76 -13.73 11.14
N PRO A 68 9.53 -13.20 11.17
CA PRO A 68 9.32 -11.76 11.31
C PRO A 68 9.62 -11.21 12.72
N PHE A 69 9.66 -12.08 13.73
CA PHE A 69 9.93 -11.70 15.12
C PHE A 69 11.39 -11.87 15.52
N LEU A 70 12.11 -12.77 14.83
CA LEU A 70 13.51 -13.04 15.06
C LEU A 70 14.25 -13.22 13.72
N PRO A 71 14.31 -12.18 12.89
CA PRO A 71 14.95 -12.29 11.59
C PRO A 71 16.47 -12.50 11.79
N PRO A 72 17.11 -13.36 10.97
CA PRO A 72 18.53 -13.63 11.11
C PRO A 72 19.39 -12.38 10.86
N VAL A 73 20.32 -12.08 11.77
CA VAL A 73 21.29 -11.00 11.58
C VAL A 73 22.13 -11.26 10.33
N ASP A 74 22.53 -10.19 9.64
CA ASP A 74 23.27 -10.19 8.36
C ASP A 74 22.49 -10.75 7.15
N TYR A 75 21.28 -11.27 7.33
CA TYR A 75 20.44 -11.63 6.20
C TYR A 75 20.02 -10.39 5.41
N VAL A 76 19.99 -10.48 4.08
CA VAL A 76 19.61 -9.37 3.20
C VAL A 76 18.16 -9.53 2.78
N LEU A 77 17.33 -8.62 3.27
CA LEU A 77 15.90 -8.55 2.89
C LEU A 77 15.71 -7.81 1.56
N THR A 78 14.74 -8.28 0.80
CA THR A 78 14.15 -7.54 -0.33
C THR A 78 13.10 -6.58 0.19
N ILE A 79 13.25 -5.29 -0.08
CA ILE A 79 12.28 -4.27 0.28
C ILE A 79 11.39 -3.96 -0.92
N PRO A 80 10.06 -4.21 -0.86
CA PRO A 80 9.14 -4.12 -1.99
C PRO A 80 8.75 -2.67 -2.32
N THR A 81 9.74 -1.89 -2.79
CA THR A 81 9.63 -0.46 -3.10
C THR A 81 9.51 -0.16 -4.59
N GLN A 82 9.64 -1.18 -5.44
CA GLN A 82 9.23 -1.15 -6.82
C GLN A 82 7.82 -1.72 -6.92
N VAL A 83 6.93 -1.06 -7.67
CA VAL A 83 5.54 -1.48 -7.81
C VAL A 83 5.05 -1.26 -9.23
N ILE A 84 4.10 -2.09 -9.67
CA ILE A 84 3.31 -1.85 -10.87
C ILE A 84 2.09 -1.03 -10.46
N LEU A 85 1.85 0.12 -11.08
CA LEU A 85 0.65 0.92 -10.84
C LEU A 85 -0.61 0.14 -11.22
N PRO A 86 -1.70 0.27 -10.45
CA PRO A 86 -2.96 -0.41 -10.77
C PRO A 86 -3.54 0.09 -12.11
N ASP A 87 -4.27 -0.79 -12.80
CA ASP A 87 -4.88 -0.51 -14.10
C ASP A 87 -6.18 0.27 -13.94
N VAL A 88 -6.05 1.51 -13.54
CA VAL A 88 -7.15 2.46 -13.34
C VAL A 88 -6.71 3.84 -13.82
N LYS A 89 -7.68 4.75 -13.98
CA LYS A 89 -7.35 6.14 -14.29
C LYS A 89 -6.46 6.73 -13.18
N ARG A 90 -5.33 7.34 -13.58
CA ARG A 90 -4.34 7.94 -12.67
C ARG A 90 -4.84 9.29 -12.15
N GLU A 91 -5.85 9.26 -11.27
CA GLU A 91 -6.45 10.46 -10.67
C GLU A 91 -6.94 10.19 -9.24
N GLY A 92 -6.80 11.18 -8.37
CA GLY A 92 -7.29 11.14 -7.00
C GLY A 92 -6.69 10.00 -6.16
N VAL A 93 -7.47 9.46 -5.24
CA VAL A 93 -7.06 8.38 -4.34
C VAL A 93 -7.50 7.03 -4.91
N VAL A 94 -6.54 6.10 -5.07
CA VAL A 94 -6.81 4.72 -5.43
C VAL A 94 -6.31 3.80 -4.32
N ILE A 95 -7.13 2.87 -3.86
CA ILE A 95 -6.76 1.91 -2.82
C ILE A 95 -6.89 0.51 -3.39
N ASN A 96 -5.77 -0.23 -3.48
CA ASN A 96 -5.80 -1.63 -3.85
C ASN A 96 -5.75 -2.51 -2.61
N LEU A 97 -6.85 -3.14 -2.31
CA LEU A 97 -7.04 -3.93 -1.09
C LEU A 97 -6.09 -5.13 -1.03
N ALA A 98 -5.86 -5.82 -2.14
CA ALA A 98 -4.96 -6.97 -2.19
C ALA A 98 -3.50 -6.62 -1.88
N GLU A 99 -3.08 -5.39 -2.19
CA GLU A 99 -1.74 -4.89 -1.95
C GLU A 99 -1.57 -4.26 -0.56
N LEU A 100 -2.69 -3.90 0.10
CA LEU A 100 -2.68 -3.06 1.30
C LEU A 100 -1.99 -1.71 1.04
N ARG A 101 -2.23 -1.12 -0.14
CA ARG A 101 -1.62 0.13 -0.59
C ARG A 101 -2.67 1.16 -1.01
N LEU A 102 -2.36 2.43 -0.71
CA LEU A 102 -3.06 3.61 -1.20
C LEU A 102 -2.13 4.37 -2.13
N TYR A 103 -2.65 4.76 -3.27
CA TYR A 103 -2.01 5.60 -4.29
C TYR A 103 -2.75 6.94 -4.32
N TYR A 104 -2.04 8.04 -4.21
CA TYR A 104 -2.59 9.36 -4.44
C TYR A 104 -1.93 9.95 -5.68
N PHE A 105 -2.69 10.05 -6.75
CA PHE A 105 -2.25 10.57 -8.04
C PHE A 105 -2.45 12.08 -8.11
N VAL A 106 -1.38 12.80 -8.45
CA VAL A 106 -1.36 14.25 -8.67
C VAL A 106 -0.87 14.51 -10.09
N PRO A 107 -1.74 14.33 -11.12
CA PRO A 107 -1.33 14.40 -12.54
C PRO A 107 -0.73 15.74 -12.91
N GLU A 108 -1.18 16.84 -12.32
CA GLU A 108 -0.71 18.20 -12.56
C GLU A 108 0.77 18.38 -12.15
N GLN A 109 1.25 17.56 -11.21
CA GLN A 109 2.64 17.53 -10.76
C GLN A 109 3.43 16.37 -11.36
N ASN A 110 2.80 15.52 -12.18
CA ASN A 110 3.36 14.29 -12.72
C ASN A 110 3.88 13.33 -11.63
N VAL A 111 3.16 13.21 -10.50
CA VAL A 111 3.59 12.44 -9.33
C VAL A 111 2.48 11.50 -8.85
N VAL A 112 2.90 10.35 -8.31
CA VAL A 112 2.08 9.48 -7.48
C VAL A 112 2.75 9.31 -6.12
N HIS A 113 1.95 9.43 -5.06
CA HIS A 113 2.36 9.12 -3.69
C HIS A 113 1.79 7.77 -3.28
N ILE A 114 2.62 6.92 -2.66
CA ILE A 114 2.25 5.54 -2.33
C ILE A 114 2.42 5.33 -0.82
N PHE A 115 1.36 4.80 -0.18
CA PHE A 115 1.31 4.57 1.25
C PHE A 115 0.89 3.15 1.58
N PRO A 116 1.49 2.50 2.57
CA PRO A 116 0.94 1.28 3.14
C PRO A 116 -0.32 1.60 3.95
N VAL A 117 -1.33 0.75 3.86
CA VAL A 117 -2.59 0.95 4.59
C VAL A 117 -3.06 -0.31 5.30
N GLY A 118 -3.70 -0.14 6.45
CA GLY A 118 -4.49 -1.19 7.07
C GLY A 118 -5.92 -1.18 6.52
N ILE A 119 -6.50 -2.36 6.30
CA ILE A 119 -7.86 -2.53 5.79
C ILE A 119 -8.73 -3.39 6.72
N GLY A 120 -9.99 -3.56 6.35
CA GLY A 120 -10.94 -4.41 7.06
C GLY A 120 -10.43 -5.85 7.23
N ARG A 121 -10.60 -6.39 8.44
CA ARG A 121 -10.32 -7.80 8.75
C ARG A 121 -11.38 -8.71 8.13
N ILE A 122 -11.11 -9.99 8.06
CA ILE A 122 -12.08 -11.01 7.60
C ILE A 122 -13.40 -10.88 8.38
N GLY A 123 -14.51 -10.85 7.64
CA GLY A 123 -15.85 -10.64 8.19
C GLY A 123 -16.22 -9.18 8.52
N ARG A 124 -15.30 -8.25 8.24
CA ARG A 124 -15.50 -6.80 8.29
C ARG A 124 -14.77 -6.15 7.15
N ASP A 125 -15.02 -6.63 5.96
CA ASP A 125 -14.28 -6.29 4.76
C ASP A 125 -14.50 -4.83 4.35
N THR A 126 -13.45 -4.21 3.83
CA THR A 126 -13.56 -2.95 3.10
C THR A 126 -14.13 -3.27 1.72
N PRO A 127 -15.27 -2.70 1.31
CA PRO A 127 -15.85 -2.99 -0.01
C PRO A 127 -15.10 -2.29 -1.14
N GLU A 128 -15.12 -2.89 -2.32
CA GLU A 128 -14.77 -2.19 -3.56
C GLU A 128 -15.81 -1.12 -3.84
N MET A 129 -15.35 0.07 -4.24
CA MET A 129 -16.24 1.19 -4.50
C MET A 129 -15.58 2.28 -5.36
N VAL A 130 -16.39 3.03 -6.05
CA VAL A 130 -16.02 4.35 -6.58
C VAL A 130 -16.83 5.39 -5.82
N THR A 131 -16.14 6.29 -5.15
CA THR A 131 -16.74 7.28 -4.24
C THR A 131 -15.92 8.57 -4.23
N LYS A 132 -16.16 9.42 -3.25
CA LYS A 132 -15.42 10.67 -3.05
C LYS A 132 -15.30 11.00 -1.56
N ILE A 133 -14.36 11.88 -1.23
CA ILE A 133 -14.23 12.44 0.11
C ILE A 133 -15.42 13.39 0.35
N SER A 134 -16.25 13.05 1.32
CA SER A 134 -17.44 13.84 1.69
C SER A 134 -17.21 14.76 2.87
N GLN A 135 -16.23 14.47 3.71
CA GLN A 135 -15.90 15.28 4.88
C GLN A 135 -14.45 15.09 5.31
N LYS A 136 -13.82 16.18 5.72
CA LYS A 136 -12.49 16.21 6.37
C LYS A 136 -12.69 16.59 7.83
N ARG A 137 -12.19 15.77 8.76
CA ARG A 137 -12.33 15.96 10.20
C ARG A 137 -10.98 15.92 10.89
N PRO A 138 -10.42 17.08 11.29
CA PRO A 138 -9.31 17.11 12.23
C PRO A 138 -9.85 16.79 13.64
N ASN A 139 -9.06 16.13 14.45
CA ASN A 139 -9.39 15.76 15.83
C ASN A 139 -10.78 15.09 15.96
N PRO A 140 -11.04 13.99 15.21
CA PRO A 140 -12.36 13.37 15.19
C PRO A 140 -12.72 12.77 16.54
N THR A 141 -14.00 12.78 16.89
CA THR A 141 -14.54 11.90 17.93
C THR A 141 -14.89 10.56 17.32
N TRP A 142 -14.78 9.49 18.08
CA TRP A 142 -15.18 8.16 17.65
C TRP A 142 -16.39 7.63 18.43
N THR A 143 -17.46 7.34 17.72
CA THR A 143 -18.61 6.63 18.26
C THR A 143 -18.47 5.15 17.90
N PRO A 144 -18.13 4.25 18.86
CA PRO A 144 -17.97 2.84 18.55
C PRO A 144 -19.25 2.24 17.98
N PRO A 145 -19.22 1.58 16.81
CA PRO A 145 -20.38 0.86 16.27
C PRO A 145 -20.89 -0.21 17.26
N ASN A 146 -22.19 -0.49 17.23
CA ASN A 146 -22.80 -1.49 18.12
C ASN A 146 -22.15 -2.87 18.03
N SER A 147 -21.70 -3.27 16.84
CA SER A 147 -20.98 -4.52 16.63
C SER A 147 -19.63 -4.55 17.36
N ILE A 148 -18.91 -3.44 17.40
CA ILE A 148 -17.65 -3.30 18.13
C ILE A 148 -17.91 -3.28 19.64
N ARG A 149 -18.94 -2.56 20.09
CA ARG A 149 -19.33 -2.55 21.50
C ARG A 149 -19.65 -3.95 22.04
N LYS A 150 -20.41 -4.74 21.26
CA LYS A 150 -20.72 -6.14 21.61
C LYS A 150 -19.46 -7.01 21.70
N GLU A 151 -18.53 -6.83 20.76
CA GLU A 151 -17.25 -7.56 20.74
C GLU A 151 -16.39 -7.24 21.97
N TYR A 152 -16.28 -5.96 22.34
CA TYR A 152 -15.52 -5.55 23.52
C TYR A 152 -16.19 -5.99 24.81
N LEU A 153 -17.52 -5.90 24.88
CA LEU A 153 -18.28 -6.38 26.03
C LEU A 153 -18.11 -7.89 26.26
N ALA A 154 -18.04 -8.68 25.20
CA ALA A 154 -17.76 -10.12 25.29
C ALA A 154 -16.35 -10.42 25.84
N LYS A 155 -15.42 -9.44 25.76
CA LYS A 155 -14.08 -9.50 26.36
C LYS A 155 -14.01 -8.83 27.74
N GLY A 156 -15.16 -8.49 28.34
CA GLY A 156 -15.26 -7.83 29.64
C GLY A 156 -14.93 -6.32 29.62
N VAL A 157 -14.87 -5.71 28.43
CA VAL A 157 -14.55 -4.27 28.29
C VAL A 157 -15.78 -3.50 27.86
N THR A 158 -16.17 -2.50 28.66
CA THR A 158 -17.25 -1.58 28.31
C THR A 158 -16.67 -0.34 27.65
N LEU A 159 -16.95 -0.16 26.36
CA LEU A 159 -16.53 1.04 25.64
C LEU A 159 -17.44 2.23 25.97
N PRO A 160 -16.90 3.46 26.08
CA PRO A 160 -17.68 4.67 26.25
C PRO A 160 -18.64 4.91 25.06
N ALA A 161 -19.67 5.73 25.29
CA ALA A 161 -20.61 6.08 24.23
C ALA A 161 -19.91 6.77 23.06
N VAL A 162 -19.00 7.68 23.39
CA VAL A 162 -18.15 8.41 22.44
C VAL A 162 -16.76 8.48 23.04
N VAL A 163 -15.74 8.20 22.24
CA VAL A 163 -14.34 8.45 22.58
C VAL A 163 -14.01 9.84 22.05
N PRO A 164 -13.57 10.79 22.90
CA PRO A 164 -13.19 12.13 22.45
C PRO A 164 -11.93 12.09 21.57
N ALA A 165 -11.62 13.21 20.94
CA ALA A 165 -10.32 13.41 20.31
C ALA A 165 -9.20 13.28 21.36
N GLY A 166 -8.07 12.75 20.94
CA GLY A 166 -6.91 12.58 21.82
C GLY A 166 -6.21 11.24 21.64
N PRO A 167 -5.21 10.93 22.48
CA PRO A 167 -4.30 9.78 22.31
C PRO A 167 -5.00 8.42 22.41
N ASP A 168 -6.15 8.34 23.07
CA ASP A 168 -6.92 7.10 23.20
C ASP A 168 -7.88 6.86 22.03
N ASN A 169 -8.00 7.81 21.10
CA ASN A 169 -8.91 7.70 19.97
C ASN A 169 -8.32 6.81 18.86
N PRO A 170 -8.97 5.68 18.51
CA PRO A 170 -8.44 4.79 17.48
C PRO A 170 -8.47 5.37 16.07
N LEU A 171 -9.14 6.51 15.82
CA LEU A 171 -9.12 7.21 14.54
C LEU A 171 -7.89 8.10 14.36
N GLY A 172 -7.11 8.33 15.43
CA GLY A 172 -6.01 9.29 15.39
C GLY A 172 -6.48 10.75 15.26
N GLU A 173 -5.64 11.60 14.74
CA GLU A 173 -5.87 13.06 14.69
C GLU A 173 -6.61 13.53 13.44
N TYR A 174 -6.65 12.71 12.38
CA TYR A 174 -7.27 13.07 11.09
C TYR A 174 -8.13 11.93 10.55
N ALA A 175 -9.29 12.30 10.01
CA ALA A 175 -10.19 11.37 9.33
C ALA A 175 -10.82 12.00 8.08
N LEU A 176 -10.86 11.24 7.00
CA LEU A 176 -11.51 11.55 5.72
C LEU A 176 -12.72 10.63 5.58
N ARG A 177 -13.92 11.18 5.52
CA ARG A 177 -15.15 10.40 5.36
C ARG A 177 -15.43 10.15 3.88
N LEU A 178 -15.76 8.91 3.55
CA LEU A 178 -16.14 8.52 2.19
C LEU A 178 -17.66 8.63 2.00
N ALA A 179 -18.08 9.07 0.81
CA ALA A 179 -19.49 9.17 0.42
C ALA A 179 -20.00 7.79 -0.05
N HIS A 180 -19.97 6.78 0.84
CA HIS A 180 -20.43 5.42 0.54
C HIS A 180 -21.36 4.91 1.63
N GLY A 181 -22.47 4.27 1.23
CA GLY A 181 -23.48 3.78 2.15
C GLY A 181 -24.01 4.87 3.10
N ALA A 182 -24.09 4.59 4.37
CA ALA A 182 -24.44 5.57 5.41
C ALA A 182 -23.26 6.48 5.80
N GLY A 183 -22.11 6.38 5.11
CA GLY A 183 -20.91 7.13 5.41
C GLY A 183 -20.09 6.56 6.56
N ASP A 184 -20.11 5.24 6.71
CA ASP A 184 -19.43 4.53 7.81
C ASP A 184 -17.96 4.24 7.50
N TYR A 185 -17.54 4.46 6.23
CA TYR A 185 -16.18 4.20 5.79
C TYR A 185 -15.31 5.46 5.85
N LEU A 186 -14.16 5.31 6.46
CA LEU A 186 -13.18 6.38 6.67
C LEU A 186 -11.80 5.96 6.14
N ILE A 187 -11.02 6.95 5.69
CA ILE A 187 -9.56 6.88 5.68
C ILE A 187 -9.11 7.68 6.91
N HIS A 188 -8.39 7.08 7.84
CA HIS A 188 -8.09 7.71 9.12
C HIS A 188 -6.73 7.28 9.68
N GLY A 189 -6.22 8.04 10.61
CA GLY A 189 -5.02 7.74 11.36
C GLY A 189 -5.20 6.58 12.36
N THR A 190 -4.29 6.50 13.28
CA THR A 190 -4.34 5.49 14.36
C THR A 190 -3.59 6.00 15.58
N ASN A 191 -4.01 5.52 16.75
CA ASN A 191 -3.27 5.68 17.99
C ASN A 191 -2.41 4.46 18.33
N LYS A 192 -2.21 3.54 17.36
CA LYS A 192 -1.46 2.29 17.56
C LYS A 192 -0.32 2.18 16.57
N ASP A 193 0.81 1.70 17.02
CA ASP A 193 2.02 1.54 16.21
C ASP A 193 1.98 0.35 15.26
N PHE A 194 0.90 -0.44 15.28
CA PHE A 194 0.75 -1.62 14.44
C PHE A 194 -0.52 -1.56 13.57
N GLY A 195 -0.55 -2.40 12.56
CA GLY A 195 -1.72 -2.62 11.70
C GLY A 195 -1.67 -1.90 10.36
N ILE A 196 -0.59 -1.15 10.09
CA ILE A 196 -0.31 -0.61 8.76
C ILE A 196 0.24 -1.74 7.88
N GLY A 197 -0.30 -1.87 6.67
CA GLY A 197 -0.02 -3.02 5.81
C GLY A 197 -0.61 -4.33 6.33
N MET A 198 -1.74 -4.29 7.04
CA MET A 198 -2.39 -5.46 7.63
C MET A 198 -3.92 -5.41 7.53
N ARG A 199 -4.60 -6.56 7.72
CA ARG A 199 -6.06 -6.66 7.78
C ARG A 199 -6.54 -6.65 9.23
N VAL A 200 -6.78 -5.47 9.79
CA VAL A 200 -7.02 -5.31 11.24
C VAL A 200 -8.20 -4.40 11.60
N SER A 201 -8.72 -3.63 10.66
CA SER A 201 -9.77 -2.64 10.92
C SER A 201 -11.17 -3.28 10.92
N ALA A 202 -12.18 -2.46 11.18
CA ALA A 202 -13.58 -2.86 11.09
C ALA A 202 -14.22 -2.40 9.75
N GLY A 203 -13.43 -2.32 8.69
CA GLY A 203 -13.86 -1.93 7.34
C GLY A 203 -13.28 -0.59 6.87
N CYS A 204 -12.80 0.26 7.78
CA CYS A 204 -12.14 1.51 7.43
C CYS A 204 -10.70 1.29 6.93
N ILE A 205 -10.14 2.29 6.28
CA ILE A 205 -8.77 2.33 5.81
C ILE A 205 -7.93 3.06 6.85
N ARG A 206 -6.89 2.39 7.38
CA ARG A 206 -6.01 2.93 8.41
C ARG A 206 -4.68 3.32 7.80
N MET A 207 -4.20 4.52 8.14
CA MET A 207 -2.89 5.04 7.75
C MET A 207 -2.05 5.35 8.99
N SER A 208 -0.74 5.46 8.81
CA SER A 208 0.13 5.98 9.86
C SER A 208 -0.27 7.42 10.24
N PRO A 209 0.04 7.90 11.45
CA PRO A 209 -0.27 9.28 11.84
C PRO A 209 0.31 10.31 10.88
N GLN A 210 1.55 10.12 10.44
CA GLN A 210 2.25 11.01 9.54
C GLN A 210 1.63 11.02 8.13
N ASP A 211 1.28 9.83 7.62
CA ASP A 211 0.73 9.69 6.27
C ASP A 211 -0.66 10.29 6.16
N ILE A 212 -1.53 10.06 7.16
CA ILE A 212 -2.88 10.64 7.13
C ILE A 212 -2.84 12.16 7.33
N GLU A 213 -1.94 12.68 8.16
CA GLU A 213 -1.76 14.12 8.33
C GLU A 213 -1.38 14.76 6.98
N TRP A 214 -0.39 14.18 6.31
CA TRP A 214 0.04 14.64 4.99
C TRP A 214 -1.10 14.55 3.97
N LEU A 215 -1.73 13.37 3.82
CA LEU A 215 -2.82 13.16 2.86
C LEU A 215 -4.00 14.10 3.14
N PHE A 216 -4.35 14.31 4.41
CA PHE A 216 -5.38 15.24 4.82
C PHE A 216 -5.10 16.67 4.35
N GLY A 217 -3.84 17.08 4.35
CA GLY A 217 -3.41 18.39 3.84
C GLY A 217 -3.53 18.52 2.31
N GLN A 218 -3.41 17.40 1.58
CA GLN A 218 -3.36 17.41 0.11
C GLN A 218 -4.73 17.29 -0.56
N VAL A 219 -5.59 16.40 -0.06
CA VAL A 219 -6.87 16.08 -0.71
C VAL A 219 -7.93 17.13 -0.43
N ASP A 220 -8.81 17.36 -1.40
CA ASP A 220 -9.95 18.26 -1.27
C ASP A 220 -11.26 17.53 -0.96
N LEU A 221 -12.28 18.29 -0.55
CA LEU A 221 -13.65 17.80 -0.52
C LEU A 221 -14.11 17.52 -1.95
N GLY A 222 -14.69 16.32 -2.16
CA GLY A 222 -15.08 15.89 -3.50
C GLY A 222 -14.01 15.09 -4.22
N GLU A 223 -12.77 15.02 -3.68
CA GLU A 223 -11.69 14.19 -4.24
C GLU A 223 -12.15 12.77 -4.50
N LYS A 224 -11.89 12.27 -5.71
CA LYS A 224 -12.30 10.93 -6.13
C LYS A 224 -11.52 9.87 -5.34
N VAL A 225 -12.25 8.84 -4.90
CA VAL A 225 -11.67 7.66 -4.24
C VAL A 225 -12.15 6.40 -4.95
N THR A 226 -11.20 5.60 -5.42
CA THR A 226 -11.48 4.31 -6.06
C THR A 226 -10.86 3.20 -5.22
N VAL A 227 -11.68 2.27 -4.74
CA VAL A 227 -11.22 1.09 -3.99
C VAL A 227 -11.39 -0.13 -4.88
N ILE A 228 -10.30 -0.84 -5.13
CA ILE A 228 -10.22 -2.01 -5.99
C ILE A 228 -9.62 -3.19 -5.24
N ASN A 229 -9.79 -4.38 -5.81
CA ASN A 229 -9.16 -5.62 -5.35
C ASN A 229 -8.49 -6.33 -6.54
N ALA A 230 -7.30 -5.86 -6.90
CA ALA A 230 -6.52 -6.37 -8.04
C ALA A 230 -5.25 -7.06 -7.53
N PRO A 231 -5.30 -8.37 -7.21
CA PRO A 231 -4.16 -9.10 -6.67
C PRO A 231 -3.07 -9.41 -7.71
N VAL A 232 -3.36 -9.34 -8.99
CA VAL A 232 -2.38 -9.52 -10.08
C VAL A 232 -2.36 -8.26 -10.92
N LYS A 233 -1.18 -7.72 -11.13
CA LYS A 233 -0.93 -6.56 -11.99
C LYS A 233 0.13 -6.88 -13.03
N ILE A 234 -0.01 -6.30 -14.21
CA ILE A 234 0.85 -6.52 -15.35
C ILE A 234 1.33 -5.17 -15.87
N SER A 235 2.60 -5.10 -16.24
CA SER A 235 3.14 -3.99 -17.00
C SER A 235 3.77 -4.51 -18.29
N LEU A 236 3.34 -3.92 -19.38
CA LEU A 236 3.93 -4.10 -20.70
C LEU A 236 4.72 -2.82 -20.97
N GLU A 237 6.04 -2.95 -21.00
CA GLU A 237 6.91 -1.79 -21.14
C GLU A 237 7.19 -1.45 -22.61
N PRO A 238 7.58 -0.21 -22.93
CA PRO A 238 7.85 0.22 -24.30
C PRO A 238 8.93 -0.59 -25.02
N ASP A 239 9.87 -1.16 -24.27
CA ASP A 239 10.93 -2.05 -24.76
C ASP A 239 10.47 -3.51 -24.93
N ARG A 240 9.14 -3.75 -24.85
CA ARG A 240 8.48 -5.05 -24.91
C ARG A 240 8.80 -6.00 -23.74
N SER A 241 9.50 -5.55 -22.72
CA SER A 241 9.59 -6.33 -21.50
C SER A 241 8.21 -6.44 -20.80
N VAL A 242 8.00 -7.55 -20.13
CA VAL A 242 6.73 -7.84 -19.43
C VAL A 242 7.03 -8.15 -17.97
N TYR A 243 6.32 -7.46 -17.09
CA TYR A 243 6.42 -7.65 -15.65
C TYR A 243 5.09 -8.07 -15.05
N ILE A 244 5.16 -8.91 -14.02
CA ILE A 244 4.00 -9.30 -13.19
C ILE A 244 4.32 -8.98 -11.75
N GLU A 245 3.36 -8.39 -11.04
CA GLU A 245 3.33 -8.27 -9.59
C GLU A 245 2.10 -9.01 -9.07
N ALA A 246 2.30 -10.01 -8.22
CA ALA A 246 1.21 -10.83 -7.67
C ALA A 246 1.22 -10.80 -6.15
N HIS A 247 0.03 -10.62 -5.59
CA HIS A 247 -0.24 -10.55 -4.16
C HIS A 247 -1.17 -11.68 -3.73
N GLU A 248 -1.14 -12.02 -2.45
CA GLU A 248 -2.08 -12.98 -1.88
C GLU A 248 -3.51 -12.44 -2.01
N PRO A 249 -4.45 -13.21 -2.62
CA PRO A 249 -5.83 -12.77 -2.73
C PRO A 249 -6.48 -12.66 -1.36
N LEU A 250 -7.38 -11.70 -1.21
CA LEU A 250 -8.12 -11.52 0.03
C LEU A 250 -8.92 -12.77 0.38
N THR A 251 -8.74 -13.26 1.60
CA THR A 251 -9.60 -14.31 2.17
C THR A 251 -11.00 -13.76 2.36
N ARG A 252 -12.02 -14.45 1.85
CA ARG A 252 -13.43 -14.10 2.03
C ARG A 252 -13.91 -14.41 3.44
N SER A 253 -15.08 -13.91 3.79
CA SER A 253 -15.70 -14.15 5.12
C SER A 253 -15.99 -15.64 5.41
N ASP A 254 -16.16 -16.46 4.39
CA ASP A 254 -16.34 -17.92 4.48
C ASP A 254 -15.00 -18.69 4.59
N GLY A 255 -13.87 -17.98 4.61
CA GLY A 255 -12.54 -18.56 4.68
C GLY A 255 -11.96 -18.97 3.32
N SER A 256 -12.72 -18.85 2.23
CA SER A 256 -12.23 -19.18 0.89
C SER A 256 -11.30 -18.09 0.35
N LYS A 257 -10.37 -18.47 -0.54
CA LYS A 257 -9.53 -17.55 -1.31
C LYS A 257 -9.82 -17.73 -2.81
N THR A 258 -9.72 -16.62 -3.54
CA THR A 258 -9.78 -16.69 -5.00
C THR A 258 -8.54 -17.38 -5.52
N VAL A 259 -8.71 -18.39 -6.38
CA VAL A 259 -7.59 -18.99 -7.11
C VAL A 259 -7.17 -18.01 -8.19
N LEU A 260 -5.92 -17.60 -8.18
CA LEU A 260 -5.37 -16.71 -9.19
C LEU A 260 -4.99 -17.51 -10.44
N GLY A 261 -5.48 -17.05 -11.58
CA GLY A 261 -5.08 -17.54 -12.90
C GLY A 261 -4.24 -16.49 -13.63
N ILE A 262 -3.67 -16.91 -14.76
CA ILE A 262 -3.04 -15.95 -15.69
C ILE A 262 -4.17 -15.10 -16.30
N PRO A 263 -4.10 -13.75 -16.21
CA PRO A 263 -5.07 -12.90 -16.87
C PRO A 263 -5.12 -13.16 -18.39
N GLN A 264 -6.31 -13.11 -18.96
CA GLN A 264 -6.50 -13.43 -20.39
C GLN A 264 -5.68 -12.51 -21.30
N GLU A 265 -5.59 -11.24 -20.95
CA GLU A 265 -4.75 -10.28 -21.68
C GLU A 265 -3.29 -10.71 -21.71
N LEU A 266 -2.74 -11.17 -20.58
CA LEU A 266 -1.37 -11.66 -20.51
C LEU A 266 -1.19 -12.93 -21.33
N THR A 267 -2.17 -13.85 -21.33
CA THR A 267 -2.15 -15.05 -22.16
C THR A 267 -2.03 -14.69 -23.65
N TRP A 268 -2.81 -13.74 -24.13
CA TRP A 268 -2.72 -13.28 -25.53
C TRP A 268 -1.36 -12.66 -25.85
N TRP A 269 -0.79 -11.86 -24.94
CA TRP A 269 0.54 -11.27 -25.12
C TRP A 269 1.65 -12.31 -25.17
N LEU A 270 1.63 -13.27 -24.26
CA LEU A 270 2.62 -14.36 -24.24
C LEU A 270 2.56 -15.20 -25.51
N GLN A 271 1.35 -15.49 -26.01
CA GLN A 271 1.15 -16.21 -27.27
C GLN A 271 1.65 -15.38 -28.47
N ALA A 272 1.35 -14.09 -28.50
CA ALA A 272 1.81 -13.20 -29.59
C ALA A 272 3.35 -13.06 -29.65
N MET A 273 4.03 -13.22 -28.51
CA MET A 273 5.48 -13.16 -28.41
C MET A 273 6.16 -14.55 -28.41
N ASP A 274 5.41 -15.62 -28.64
CA ASP A 274 5.88 -17.01 -28.56
C ASP A 274 6.59 -17.33 -27.23
N GLN A 275 6.05 -16.81 -26.12
CA GLN A 275 6.61 -16.98 -24.78
C GLN A 275 5.81 -18.01 -23.96
N PRO A 276 6.50 -18.87 -23.18
CA PRO A 276 5.81 -19.87 -22.37
C PRO A 276 5.14 -19.24 -21.14
N GLU A 277 3.93 -19.67 -20.82
CA GLU A 277 3.18 -19.22 -19.63
C GLU A 277 3.79 -19.69 -18.30
N ALA A 278 4.75 -20.61 -18.31
CA ALA A 278 5.27 -21.25 -17.10
C ALA A 278 5.86 -20.23 -16.11
N LYS A 279 6.62 -19.23 -16.61
CA LYS A 279 7.22 -18.19 -15.76
C LYS A 279 6.14 -17.27 -15.16
N ALA A 280 5.15 -16.87 -15.96
CA ALA A 280 4.01 -16.09 -15.47
C ALA A 280 3.24 -16.83 -14.37
N ARG A 281 2.96 -18.11 -14.58
CA ARG A 281 2.28 -18.97 -13.60
C ARG A 281 3.08 -19.10 -12.32
N ALA A 282 4.40 -19.27 -12.40
CA ALA A 282 5.28 -19.36 -11.22
C ALA A 282 5.24 -18.06 -10.38
N VAL A 283 5.30 -16.89 -11.01
CA VAL A 283 5.22 -15.59 -10.32
C VAL A 283 3.86 -15.40 -9.65
N ILE A 284 2.76 -15.74 -10.35
CA ILE A 284 1.41 -15.63 -9.80
C ILE A 284 1.21 -16.56 -8.59
N LEU A 285 1.80 -17.73 -8.60
CA LEU A 285 1.73 -18.68 -7.48
C LEU A 285 2.62 -18.27 -6.32
N ALA A 286 3.75 -17.64 -6.58
CA ALA A 286 4.68 -17.17 -5.53
C ALA A 286 4.10 -16.03 -4.68
N GLN A 287 3.27 -15.15 -5.25
CA GLN A 287 2.57 -14.06 -4.53
C GLN A 287 3.49 -13.21 -3.65
N ASN A 288 4.71 -12.95 -4.11
CA ASN A 288 5.73 -12.25 -3.32
C ASN A 288 5.58 -10.72 -3.30
N GLY A 289 4.60 -10.16 -4.04
CA GLY A 289 4.26 -8.74 -4.00
C GLY A 289 5.32 -7.80 -4.55
N VAL A 290 6.24 -8.31 -5.38
CA VAL A 290 7.24 -7.50 -6.10
C VAL A 290 7.10 -7.73 -7.61
N PRO A 291 7.37 -6.71 -8.45
CA PRO A 291 7.42 -6.89 -9.89
C PRO A 291 8.52 -7.86 -10.30
N VAL A 292 8.17 -8.85 -11.09
CA VAL A 292 9.11 -9.83 -11.66
C VAL A 292 9.04 -9.76 -13.18
N GLU A 293 10.18 -9.55 -13.81
CA GLU A 293 10.32 -9.61 -15.26
C GLU A 293 10.10 -11.03 -15.75
N ILE A 294 9.12 -11.22 -16.62
CA ILE A 294 8.82 -12.54 -17.24
C ILE A 294 9.26 -12.62 -18.69
N VAL A 295 9.33 -11.50 -19.37
CA VAL A 295 9.90 -11.34 -20.71
C VAL A 295 10.93 -10.23 -20.64
N ALA A 296 12.14 -10.52 -21.10
CA ALA A 296 13.23 -9.53 -21.13
C ALA A 296 13.02 -8.49 -22.24
N PRO A 297 13.64 -7.31 -22.13
CA PRO A 297 13.64 -6.28 -23.17
C PRO A 297 14.06 -6.89 -24.51
N GLN A 298 13.37 -6.49 -25.58
CA GLN A 298 13.75 -6.83 -26.93
C GLN A 298 14.42 -5.61 -27.57
N GLU A 299 15.62 -5.79 -28.09
CA GLU A 299 16.25 -4.75 -28.90
C GLU A 299 15.32 -4.46 -30.09
N LEU A 300 14.80 -3.24 -30.16
CA LEU A 300 14.10 -2.78 -31.35
C LEU A 300 15.19 -2.65 -32.42
N GLU A 301 15.17 -3.55 -33.41
CA GLU A 301 16.00 -3.36 -34.59
C GLU A 301 15.72 -1.95 -35.11
N SER A 302 16.76 -1.12 -35.10
CA SER A 302 16.68 0.22 -35.70
C SER A 302 16.22 0.03 -37.14
N PRO A 303 15.15 0.67 -37.60
CA PRO A 303 14.82 0.63 -39.02
C PRO A 303 16.02 1.23 -39.78
N LEU A 304 16.63 0.42 -40.64
CA LEU A 304 17.68 0.81 -41.55
C LEU A 304 17.24 1.92 -42.50
#